data_2108d155acecb6ba24866a9dee0cc22b
#
_entry.id   2108d155acecb6ba24866a9dee0cc22b
#
_cell.length_a   1.000
_cell.length_b   1.000
_cell.length_c   1.000
_cell.angle_alpha   90.00
_cell.angle_beta   90.00
_cell.angle_gamma   90.00
#
_symmetry.space_group_name_H-M   'P 1'
#
loop_
_entity.id
_entity.type
_entity.pdbx_description
1 polymer ?
#
loop_
_entity_poly.entity_id
_entity_poly.type
_entity_poly.pdbx_seq_one_letter_code
_entity_poly.pdbx_strand_id
1 'polypeptide(L)'
;DLRRRESLAGTEAVSGEELSHARAAVVQAQAAVKAVEAEEVSAQAALGNNIPLRQQPAVQTAISHIKDAWLNLQRTQIRSPISGQIAKRNVQVGQRIVQGTPMMAVVPLSELWVDANFKESQLRKMKIGQPVEMTADLYGSKVVYHGKVMGLSAGTGSAFSLLPAQNATGNWIKVVQRVPVRISLDAKELQQNPLRVGLSMTVKVDIAEKGSGKAMTAEAEQNTALPETESVDWKAADALVDKIFEQYAK
;
A
#
# COMPACT_ATOMS: atom_id res chain seq x y z
N ASP A 1 -63.38 -13.58 30.71
CA ASP A 1 -63.54 -14.18 32.03
C ASP A 1 -63.27 -13.14 33.14
N LEU A 2 -62.17 -12.39 33.11
CA LEU A 2 -61.81 -11.39 34.10
C LEU A 2 -62.85 -10.30 34.22
N ARG A 3 -63.40 -9.70 33.14
CA ARG A 3 -64.43 -8.67 33.15
C ARG A 3 -65.70 -9.17 33.86
N ARG A 4 -66.07 -10.43 33.67
CA ARG A 4 -67.24 -11.04 34.35
C ARG A 4 -66.98 -11.23 35.84
N ARG A 5 -65.80 -11.60 36.25
CA ARG A 5 -65.42 -11.72 37.66
C ARG A 5 -65.29 -10.36 38.33
N GLU A 6 -64.78 -9.34 37.59
CA GLU A 6 -64.80 -7.95 38.13
C GLU A 6 -66.14 -7.32 38.31
N SER A 7 -67.10 -7.65 37.44
CA SER A 7 -68.48 -7.18 37.62
C SER A 7 -69.20 -7.81 38.83
N LEU A 8 -68.72 -8.93 39.33
CA LEU A 8 -69.18 -9.64 40.50
C LEU A 8 -68.33 -9.37 41.76
N ALA A 9 -67.28 -8.56 41.61
CA ALA A 9 -66.41 -8.14 42.71
C ALA A 9 -67.25 -7.33 43.74
N GLY A 10 -67.29 -7.78 44.99
CA GLY A 10 -68.09 -7.17 46.05
C GLY A 10 -69.39 -7.91 46.37
N THR A 11 -69.71 -8.95 45.62
CA THR A 11 -70.73 -9.94 46.01
C THR A 11 -70.03 -11.17 46.58
N GLU A 12 -70.65 -11.94 47.45
CA GLU A 12 -70.09 -13.18 48.01
C GLU A 12 -69.80 -14.27 46.95
N ALA A 13 -70.14 -14.02 45.70
CA ALA A 13 -69.99 -14.96 44.58
C ALA A 13 -68.60 -15.13 44.04
N VAL A 14 -67.63 -14.19 44.29
CA VAL A 14 -66.24 -14.24 43.83
C VAL A 14 -65.29 -13.80 44.95
N SER A 15 -64.33 -14.65 45.32
CA SER A 15 -63.36 -14.32 46.37
C SER A 15 -62.27 -13.35 45.83
N GLY A 16 -61.71 -12.52 46.72
CA GLY A 16 -60.56 -11.64 46.32
C GLY A 16 -59.41 -12.35 45.77
N GLU A 17 -59.14 -13.60 46.16
CA GLU A 17 -58.11 -14.47 45.69
C GLU A 17 -58.38 -14.91 44.25
N GLU A 18 -59.59 -15.36 43.92
CA GLU A 18 -59.96 -15.73 42.55
C GLU A 18 -59.82 -14.55 41.55
N LEU A 19 -60.16 -13.34 42.04
CA LEU A 19 -60.00 -12.12 41.23
C LEU A 19 -58.53 -11.81 40.98
N SER A 20 -57.71 -11.98 42.03
CA SER A 20 -56.27 -11.76 41.89
C SER A 20 -55.61 -12.78 40.96
N HIS A 21 -55.99 -14.04 41.04
CA HIS A 21 -55.55 -15.09 40.11
C HIS A 21 -55.99 -14.81 38.67
N ALA A 22 -57.21 -14.36 38.46
CA ALA A 22 -57.71 -14.00 37.14
C ALA A 22 -56.97 -12.81 36.52
N ARG A 23 -56.57 -11.80 37.32
CA ARG A 23 -55.74 -10.68 36.90
C ARG A 23 -54.33 -11.12 36.57
N ALA A 24 -53.74 -11.95 37.42
CA ALA A 24 -52.41 -12.51 37.16
C ALA A 24 -52.37 -13.33 35.85
N ALA A 25 -53.42 -14.13 35.60
CA ALA A 25 -53.54 -14.89 34.36
C ALA A 25 -53.62 -14.00 33.11
N VAL A 26 -54.34 -12.87 33.19
CA VAL A 26 -54.42 -11.89 32.08
C VAL A 26 -53.06 -11.23 31.85
N VAL A 27 -52.36 -10.82 32.90
CA VAL A 27 -51.04 -10.23 32.81
C VAL A 27 -50.07 -11.23 32.18
N GLN A 28 -50.11 -12.49 32.60
CA GLN A 28 -49.26 -13.55 32.04
C GLN A 28 -49.58 -13.80 30.56
N ALA A 29 -50.86 -13.86 30.19
CA ALA A 29 -51.27 -14.01 28.79
C ALA A 29 -50.83 -12.81 27.92
N GLN A 30 -50.94 -11.59 28.44
CA GLN A 30 -50.48 -10.39 27.75
C GLN A 30 -48.95 -10.39 27.57
N ALA A 31 -48.19 -10.84 28.57
CA ALA A 31 -46.76 -10.98 28.48
C ALA A 31 -46.35 -12.02 27.41
N ALA A 32 -47.09 -13.14 27.35
CA ALA A 32 -46.87 -14.17 26.34
C ALA A 32 -47.14 -13.63 24.92
N VAL A 33 -48.21 -12.89 24.71
CA VAL A 33 -48.51 -12.26 23.42
C VAL A 33 -47.40 -11.31 23.01
N LYS A 34 -46.95 -10.42 23.91
CA LYS A 34 -45.82 -9.50 23.62
C LYS A 34 -44.53 -10.20 23.29
N ALA A 35 -44.26 -11.34 23.93
CA ALA A 35 -43.07 -12.13 23.63
C ALA A 35 -43.13 -12.69 22.21
N VAL A 36 -44.27 -13.24 21.79
CA VAL A 36 -44.46 -13.78 20.42
C VAL A 36 -44.45 -12.65 19.38
N GLU A 37 -45.07 -11.50 19.68
CA GLU A 37 -44.95 -10.33 18.77
C GLU A 37 -43.52 -9.83 18.59
N ALA A 38 -42.73 -9.84 19.66
CA ALA A 38 -41.32 -9.48 19.57
C ALA A 38 -40.50 -10.50 18.76
N GLU A 39 -40.82 -11.78 18.90
CA GLU A 39 -40.22 -12.85 18.12
C GLU A 39 -40.60 -12.74 16.63
N GLU A 40 -41.86 -12.44 16.31
CA GLU A 40 -42.30 -12.18 14.93
C GLU A 40 -41.56 -10.99 14.30
N VAL A 41 -41.46 -9.87 15.02
CA VAL A 41 -40.72 -8.69 14.55
C VAL A 41 -39.25 -9.03 14.30
N SER A 42 -38.64 -9.82 15.20
CA SER A 42 -37.26 -10.29 15.03
C SER A 42 -37.12 -11.20 13.81
N ALA A 43 -38.03 -12.12 13.59
CA ALA A 43 -38.06 -13.00 12.44
C ALA A 43 -38.28 -12.23 11.12
N GLN A 44 -39.18 -11.26 11.11
CA GLN A 44 -39.42 -10.40 9.95
C GLN A 44 -38.18 -9.54 9.62
N ALA A 45 -37.50 -9.02 10.64
CA ALA A 45 -36.24 -8.28 10.44
C ALA A 45 -35.16 -9.16 9.88
N ALA A 46 -35.03 -10.40 10.35
CA ALA A 46 -34.08 -11.38 9.83
C ALA A 46 -34.38 -11.78 8.37
N LEU A 47 -35.63 -11.85 7.97
CA LEU A 47 -36.06 -12.14 6.59
C LEU A 47 -35.88 -10.94 5.67
N GLY A 48 -35.67 -9.71 6.21
CA GLY A 48 -35.44 -8.51 5.40
C GLY A 48 -36.62 -8.11 4.50
N ASN A 49 -37.81 -8.49 4.83
CA ASN A 49 -39.05 -8.31 4.01
C ASN A 49 -39.31 -6.87 3.55
N ASN A 50 -38.72 -5.86 4.23
CA ASN A 50 -38.86 -4.44 3.89
C ASN A 50 -37.59 -3.83 3.28
N ILE A 51 -36.54 -4.64 3.02
CA ILE A 51 -35.26 -4.19 2.49
C ILE A 51 -35.10 -4.78 1.10
N PRO A 52 -34.77 -3.98 0.05
CA PRO A 52 -34.47 -4.49 -1.27
C PRO A 52 -33.45 -5.63 -1.18
N LEU A 53 -33.62 -6.70 -1.95
CA LEU A 53 -32.79 -7.90 -1.92
C LEU A 53 -31.30 -7.59 -1.91
N ARG A 54 -30.88 -6.63 -2.75
CA ARG A 54 -29.49 -6.20 -2.84
C ARG A 54 -28.92 -5.58 -1.55
N GLN A 55 -29.80 -5.02 -0.71
CA GLN A 55 -29.40 -4.34 0.54
C GLN A 55 -29.50 -5.26 1.76
N GLN A 56 -30.02 -6.47 1.61
CA GLN A 56 -30.11 -7.44 2.71
C GLN A 56 -28.70 -7.80 3.21
N PRO A 57 -28.48 -7.90 4.55
CA PRO A 57 -27.15 -8.17 5.12
C PRO A 57 -26.47 -9.44 4.58
N ALA A 58 -27.25 -10.52 4.42
CA ALA A 58 -26.75 -11.78 3.89
C ALA A 58 -26.25 -11.63 2.44
N VAL A 59 -26.97 -10.87 1.61
CA VAL A 59 -26.60 -10.58 0.22
C VAL A 59 -25.38 -9.68 0.15
N GLN A 60 -25.29 -8.66 1.00
CA GLN A 60 -24.11 -7.79 1.09
C GLN A 60 -22.85 -8.57 1.50
N THR A 61 -23.00 -9.52 2.43
CA THR A 61 -21.91 -10.43 2.79
C THR A 61 -21.47 -11.28 1.60
N ALA A 62 -22.42 -11.84 0.85
CA ALA A 62 -22.12 -12.62 -0.34
C ALA A 62 -21.44 -11.77 -1.43
N ILE A 63 -21.87 -10.53 -1.66
CA ILE A 63 -21.22 -9.57 -2.57
C ILE A 63 -19.78 -9.30 -2.13
N SER A 64 -19.54 -9.11 -0.83
CA SER A 64 -18.19 -8.91 -0.29
C SER A 64 -17.29 -10.13 -0.57
N HIS A 65 -17.78 -11.33 -0.37
CA HIS A 65 -17.04 -12.56 -0.71
C HIS A 65 -16.72 -12.68 -2.21
N ILE A 66 -17.63 -12.27 -3.09
CA ILE A 66 -17.37 -12.22 -4.55
C ILE A 66 -16.26 -11.22 -4.84
N LYS A 67 -16.30 -10.03 -4.24
CA LYS A 67 -15.25 -9.01 -4.40
C LYS A 67 -13.90 -9.46 -3.88
N ASP A 68 -13.85 -10.15 -2.76
CA ASP A 68 -12.64 -10.75 -2.21
C ASP A 68 -12.07 -11.84 -3.14
N ALA A 69 -12.93 -12.71 -3.66
CA ALA A 69 -12.53 -13.73 -4.63
C ALA A 69 -12.02 -13.10 -5.93
N TRP A 70 -12.68 -12.04 -6.42
CA TRP A 70 -12.21 -11.26 -7.57
C TRP A 70 -10.84 -10.65 -7.34
N LEU A 71 -10.63 -10.02 -6.19
CA LEU A 71 -9.35 -9.44 -5.81
C LEU A 71 -8.25 -10.51 -5.77
N ASN A 72 -8.55 -11.67 -5.20
CA ASN A 72 -7.61 -12.80 -5.17
C ASN A 72 -7.28 -13.29 -6.57
N LEU A 73 -8.26 -13.35 -7.47
CA LEU A 73 -8.06 -13.71 -8.88
C LEU A 73 -7.16 -12.69 -9.58
N GLN A 74 -7.39 -11.39 -9.41
CA GLN A 74 -6.52 -10.35 -9.98
C GLN A 74 -5.07 -10.49 -9.48
N ARG A 75 -4.88 -10.79 -8.21
CA ARG A 75 -3.56 -11.00 -7.59
C ARG A 75 -2.83 -12.27 -8.04
N THR A 76 -3.48 -13.17 -8.77
CA THR A 76 -2.78 -14.32 -9.38
C THR A 76 -1.88 -13.90 -10.55
N GLN A 77 -2.13 -12.73 -11.15
CA GLN A 77 -1.31 -12.15 -12.20
C GLN A 77 -0.46 -11.02 -11.61
N ILE A 78 0.79 -11.32 -11.32
CA ILE A 78 1.74 -10.34 -10.77
C ILE A 78 2.44 -9.65 -11.92
N ARG A 79 2.13 -8.37 -12.12
CA ARG A 79 2.74 -7.52 -13.15
C ARG A 79 3.84 -6.66 -12.57
N SER A 80 4.83 -6.32 -13.40
CA SER A 80 5.85 -5.36 -13.01
C SER A 80 5.25 -3.96 -12.95
N PRO A 81 5.47 -3.21 -11.84
CA PRO A 81 5.00 -1.82 -11.72
C PRO A 81 5.80 -0.84 -12.60
N ILE A 82 6.94 -1.27 -13.12
CA ILE A 82 7.83 -0.45 -13.95
C ILE A 82 8.27 -1.22 -15.18
N SER A 83 8.51 -0.50 -16.27
CA SER A 83 9.16 -1.06 -17.46
C SER A 83 10.66 -1.12 -17.25
N GLY A 84 11.29 -2.26 -17.57
CA GLY A 84 12.72 -2.41 -17.35
C GLY A 84 13.24 -3.80 -17.67
N GLN A 85 14.49 -4.04 -17.36
CA GLN A 85 15.14 -5.35 -17.53
C GLN A 85 15.13 -6.13 -16.21
N ILE A 86 14.84 -7.43 -16.31
CA ILE A 86 14.94 -8.34 -15.16
C ILE A 86 16.42 -8.51 -14.82
N ALA A 87 16.82 -8.03 -13.65
CA ALA A 87 18.20 -8.14 -13.15
C ALA A 87 18.41 -9.44 -12.37
N LYS A 88 17.40 -9.85 -11.58
CA LYS A 88 17.48 -11.05 -10.76
C LYS A 88 16.12 -11.73 -10.70
N ARG A 89 16.10 -13.03 -10.93
CA ARG A 89 14.92 -13.88 -10.76
C ARG A 89 15.17 -14.89 -9.66
N ASN A 90 14.36 -14.85 -8.60
CA ASN A 90 14.49 -15.74 -7.43
C ASN A 90 13.49 -16.90 -7.45
N VAL A 91 12.58 -16.92 -8.43
CA VAL A 91 11.50 -17.92 -8.52
C VAL A 91 11.62 -18.75 -9.77
N GLN A 92 11.11 -19.99 -9.71
CA GLN A 92 11.06 -20.93 -10.83
C GLN A 92 9.62 -21.40 -11.07
N VAL A 93 9.37 -21.90 -12.28
CA VAL A 93 8.07 -22.48 -12.63
C VAL A 93 7.82 -23.70 -11.74
N GLY A 94 6.61 -23.83 -11.19
CA GLY A 94 6.24 -24.89 -10.27
C GLY A 94 6.59 -24.63 -8.80
N GLN A 95 7.31 -23.55 -8.50
CA GLN A 95 7.62 -23.18 -7.13
C GLN A 95 6.38 -22.59 -6.43
N ARG A 96 6.12 -23.05 -5.21
CA ARG A 96 5.11 -22.45 -4.34
C ARG A 96 5.64 -21.16 -3.75
N ILE A 97 4.92 -20.07 -3.93
CA ILE A 97 5.22 -18.76 -3.37
C ILE A 97 4.21 -18.39 -2.28
N VAL A 98 4.66 -17.63 -1.31
CA VAL A 98 3.81 -17.04 -0.25
C VAL A 98 3.84 -15.52 -0.36
N GLN A 99 2.86 -14.87 0.22
CA GLN A 99 2.80 -13.41 0.22
C GLN A 99 4.07 -12.82 0.84
N GLY A 100 4.63 -11.78 0.18
CA GLY A 100 5.89 -11.16 0.61
C GLY A 100 7.16 -11.82 0.06
N THR A 101 7.05 -12.91 -0.69
CA THR A 101 8.23 -13.53 -1.33
C THR A 101 8.78 -12.65 -2.45
N PRO A 102 10.05 -12.20 -2.40
CA PRO A 102 10.65 -11.42 -3.47
C PRO A 102 10.89 -12.30 -4.70
N MET A 103 10.17 -12.03 -5.78
CA MET A 103 10.18 -12.86 -6.99
C MET A 103 11.26 -12.45 -7.97
N MET A 104 11.30 -11.17 -8.31
CA MET A 104 12.20 -10.62 -9.34
C MET A 104 12.63 -9.20 -8.96
N ALA A 105 13.78 -8.79 -9.45
CA ALA A 105 14.21 -7.39 -9.45
C ALA A 105 14.16 -6.87 -10.89
N VAL A 106 13.39 -5.82 -11.12
CA VAL A 106 13.29 -5.13 -12.42
C VAL A 106 14.00 -3.79 -12.29
N VAL A 107 14.88 -3.49 -13.23
CA VAL A 107 15.69 -2.26 -13.26
C VAL A 107 15.33 -1.43 -14.48
N PRO A 108 14.87 -0.17 -14.33
CA PRO A 108 14.63 0.74 -15.43
C PRO A 108 15.97 1.29 -15.95
N LEU A 109 16.49 0.72 -17.02
CA LEU A 109 17.78 1.13 -17.58
C LEU A 109 17.78 2.53 -18.21
N SER A 110 16.62 3.12 -18.42
CA SER A 110 16.46 4.50 -18.92
C SER A 110 16.64 5.55 -17.83
N GLU A 111 16.57 5.15 -16.55
CA GLU A 111 16.56 6.06 -15.39
C GLU A 111 17.70 5.76 -14.42
N LEU A 112 18.87 5.45 -14.99
CA LEU A 112 20.05 5.20 -14.18
C LEU A 112 20.64 6.51 -13.65
N TRP A 113 21.29 6.41 -12.50
CA TRP A 113 22.07 7.49 -11.90
C TRP A 113 23.44 6.97 -11.47
N VAL A 114 24.35 7.89 -11.22
CA VAL A 114 25.69 7.60 -10.70
C VAL A 114 25.82 8.18 -9.30
N ASP A 115 26.20 7.37 -8.34
CA ASP A 115 26.56 7.82 -6.99
C ASP A 115 28.10 7.95 -6.94
N ALA A 116 28.60 9.16 -7.15
CA ALA A 116 30.03 9.46 -7.20
C ALA A 116 30.56 9.84 -5.81
N ASN A 117 31.57 9.11 -5.35
CA ASN A 117 32.13 9.26 -4.01
C ASN A 117 33.22 10.33 -3.95
N PHE A 118 32.88 11.58 -3.66
CA PHE A 118 33.81 12.70 -3.53
C PHE A 118 34.36 12.84 -2.11
N LYS A 119 35.61 13.31 -1.98
CA LYS A 119 36.16 13.71 -0.69
C LYS A 119 35.45 14.96 -0.19
N GLU A 120 35.24 15.09 1.12
CA GLU A 120 34.61 16.24 1.75
C GLU A 120 35.19 17.59 1.29
N SER A 121 36.52 17.66 1.13
CA SER A 121 37.21 18.87 0.65
C SER A 121 36.84 19.29 -0.78
N GLN A 122 36.44 18.35 -1.63
CA GLN A 122 36.03 18.61 -3.03
C GLN A 122 34.63 19.20 -3.12
N LEU A 123 33.76 18.92 -2.15
CA LEU A 123 32.38 19.37 -2.15
C LEU A 123 32.20 20.88 -1.94
N ARG A 124 33.21 21.56 -1.41
CA ARG A 124 33.14 22.99 -1.06
C ARG A 124 32.70 23.89 -2.22
N LYS A 125 33.07 23.57 -3.44
CA LYS A 125 32.78 24.35 -4.65
C LYS A 125 31.68 23.76 -5.52
N MET A 126 31.14 22.59 -5.14
CA MET A 126 30.11 21.92 -5.90
C MET A 126 28.73 22.50 -5.57
N LYS A 127 27.86 22.55 -6.57
CA LYS A 127 26.47 23.04 -6.46
C LYS A 127 25.54 22.13 -7.25
N ILE A 128 24.28 22.08 -6.84
CA ILE A 128 23.23 21.36 -7.56
C ILE A 128 23.07 21.94 -8.96
N GLY A 129 22.90 21.08 -9.95
CA GLY A 129 22.69 21.45 -11.35
C GLY A 129 23.97 21.71 -12.15
N GLN A 130 25.16 21.59 -11.55
CA GLN A 130 26.42 21.70 -12.29
C GLN A 130 26.54 20.56 -13.30
N PRO A 131 27.07 20.82 -14.51
CA PRO A 131 27.28 19.81 -15.52
C PRO A 131 28.40 18.85 -15.12
N VAL A 132 28.24 17.62 -15.54
CA VAL A 132 29.15 16.52 -15.21
C VAL A 132 29.45 15.72 -16.47
N GLU A 133 30.74 15.45 -16.72
CA GLU A 133 31.22 14.51 -17.70
C GLU A 133 31.58 13.18 -17.00
N MET A 134 31.19 12.08 -17.59
CA MET A 134 31.41 10.75 -17.03
C MET A 134 31.86 9.78 -18.10
N THR A 135 32.80 8.93 -17.75
CA THR A 135 33.26 7.84 -18.62
C THR A 135 33.12 6.52 -17.87
N ALA A 136 32.54 5.52 -18.53
CA ALA A 136 32.41 4.17 -17.97
C ALA A 136 33.62 3.32 -18.39
N ASP A 137 34.18 2.57 -17.46
CA ASP A 137 35.30 1.67 -17.74
C ASP A 137 34.97 0.64 -18.83
N LEU A 138 33.69 0.26 -18.94
CA LEU A 138 33.19 -0.67 -19.96
C LEU A 138 33.43 -0.18 -21.39
N TYR A 139 33.31 1.13 -21.65
CA TYR A 139 33.44 1.73 -22.98
C TYR A 139 34.75 2.52 -23.13
N GLY A 140 35.51 2.67 -22.04
CA GLY A 140 36.72 3.46 -21.99
C GLY A 140 36.45 4.97 -22.24
N SER A 141 37.52 5.71 -22.60
CA SER A 141 37.48 7.15 -22.83
C SER A 141 36.76 7.60 -24.11
N LYS A 142 36.33 6.65 -24.96
CA LYS A 142 35.73 6.97 -26.26
C LYS A 142 34.26 7.39 -26.11
N VAL A 143 33.57 6.93 -25.07
CA VAL A 143 32.17 7.25 -24.79
C VAL A 143 32.10 8.13 -23.55
N VAL A 144 31.66 9.36 -23.74
CA VAL A 144 31.45 10.32 -22.66
C VAL A 144 29.97 10.45 -22.44
N TYR A 145 29.54 10.34 -21.19
CA TYR A 145 28.15 10.57 -20.75
C TYR A 145 28.09 11.92 -20.08
N HIS A 146 27.00 12.63 -20.33
CA HIS A 146 26.70 13.91 -19.72
C HIS A 146 25.61 13.77 -18.68
N GLY A 147 25.71 14.60 -17.64
CA GLY A 147 24.74 14.60 -16.56
C GLY A 147 24.77 15.87 -15.75
N LYS A 148 24.00 15.90 -14.69
CA LYS A 148 23.94 17.02 -13.76
C LYS A 148 23.98 16.53 -12.33
N VAL A 149 24.62 17.32 -11.47
CA VAL A 149 24.62 17.09 -10.03
C VAL A 149 23.17 17.25 -9.50
N MET A 150 22.62 16.20 -8.92
CA MET A 150 21.28 16.24 -8.33
C MET A 150 21.30 16.62 -6.84
N GLY A 151 22.28 16.13 -6.08
CA GLY A 151 22.38 16.41 -4.66
C GLY A 151 23.36 15.50 -3.94
N LEU A 152 23.49 15.74 -2.63
CA LEU A 152 24.25 14.88 -1.72
C LEU A 152 23.39 13.78 -1.14
N SER A 153 23.98 12.63 -0.88
CA SER A 153 23.38 11.65 0.02
C SER A 153 23.31 12.21 1.45
N ALA A 154 22.33 11.74 2.21
CA ALA A 154 22.09 12.19 3.60
C ALA A 154 23.26 11.89 4.57
N GLY A 155 24.25 11.12 4.17
CA GLY A 155 25.43 10.82 4.99
C GLY A 155 26.54 10.15 4.21
N THR A 156 27.68 9.95 4.90
CA THR A 156 28.85 9.25 4.34
C THR A 156 28.58 7.75 4.27
N GLY A 157 29.24 7.05 3.36
CA GLY A 157 29.12 5.60 3.23
C GLY A 157 29.49 4.84 4.52
N SER A 158 30.40 5.38 5.32
CA SER A 158 30.76 4.81 6.61
C SER A 158 29.67 4.99 7.69
N ALA A 159 28.88 6.04 7.63
CA ALA A 159 27.79 6.29 8.60
C ALA A 159 26.63 5.29 8.43
N PHE A 160 26.42 4.79 7.22
CA PHE A 160 25.36 3.82 6.90
C PHE A 160 25.86 2.39 6.74
N SER A 161 27.13 2.12 7.11
CA SER A 161 27.64 0.75 7.06
C SER A 161 27.03 -0.08 8.21
N LEU A 162 26.83 -1.37 7.96
CA LEU A 162 26.29 -2.32 8.96
C LEU A 162 27.15 -2.39 10.24
N LEU A 163 28.46 -2.14 10.09
CA LEU A 163 29.45 -2.09 11.16
C LEU A 163 30.27 -0.81 11.02
N PRO A 164 29.80 0.32 11.58
CA PRO A 164 30.59 1.54 11.59
C PRO A 164 31.91 1.31 12.34
N ALA A 165 33.04 1.74 11.76
CA ALA A 165 34.32 1.66 12.46
C ALA A 165 34.29 2.59 13.69
N GLN A 166 34.28 2.00 14.89
CA GLN A 166 34.36 2.73 16.14
C GLN A 166 35.80 2.68 16.68
N ASN A 167 36.46 3.84 16.74
CA ASN A 167 37.71 3.99 17.47
C ASN A 167 37.42 4.35 18.93
N ALA A 168 37.01 3.35 19.75
CA ALA A 168 36.69 3.57 21.15
C ALA A 168 37.94 3.63 22.05
N THR A 169 39.08 3.10 21.63
CA THR A 169 40.30 2.97 22.43
C THR A 169 41.55 3.22 21.57
N GLY A 170 41.93 4.45 21.36
CA GLY A 170 43.15 4.75 20.62
C GLY A 170 43.29 6.23 20.28
N ASN A 171 44.46 6.62 19.73
CA ASN A 171 44.70 7.97 19.25
C ASN A 171 43.68 8.32 18.15
N TRP A 172 42.95 9.41 18.34
CA TRP A 172 42.03 9.90 17.31
C TRP A 172 42.78 10.30 16.04
N ILE A 173 42.45 9.65 14.92
CA ILE A 173 43.05 9.96 13.62
C ILE A 173 41.91 10.52 12.74
N LYS A 174 42.12 11.72 12.18
CA LYS A 174 41.18 12.32 11.23
C LYS A 174 41.21 11.53 9.90
N VAL A 175 40.19 10.69 9.68
CA VAL A 175 40.00 9.98 8.42
C VAL A 175 39.13 10.82 7.48
N VAL A 176 39.63 11.19 6.31
CA VAL A 176 38.87 11.93 5.31
C VAL A 176 37.73 11.05 4.78
N GLN A 177 36.52 11.45 5.05
CA GLN A 177 35.32 10.74 4.61
C GLN A 177 35.00 11.05 3.14
N ARG A 178 34.35 10.09 2.48
CA ARG A 178 33.77 10.27 1.13
C ARG A 178 32.26 10.38 1.25
N VAL A 179 31.72 11.34 0.52
CA VAL A 179 30.27 11.58 0.50
C VAL A 179 29.76 11.24 -0.89
N PRO A 180 28.75 10.37 -1.02
CA PRO A 180 28.12 10.09 -2.31
C PRO A 180 27.36 11.32 -2.82
N VAL A 181 27.63 11.67 -4.06
CA VAL A 181 26.92 12.71 -4.80
C VAL A 181 26.12 12.03 -5.90
N ARG A 182 24.83 12.25 -5.92
CA ARG A 182 23.96 11.71 -6.97
C ARG A 182 24.01 12.57 -8.21
N ILE A 183 24.22 11.91 -9.35
CA ILE A 183 24.36 12.53 -10.66
C ILE A 183 23.37 11.86 -11.61
N SER A 184 22.55 12.65 -12.28
CA SER A 184 21.68 12.15 -13.34
C SER A 184 22.48 11.83 -14.60
N LEU A 185 21.97 10.90 -15.41
CA LEU A 185 22.50 10.59 -16.74
C LEU A 185 21.49 11.03 -17.81
N ASP A 186 22.00 11.40 -19.00
CA ASP A 186 21.12 11.70 -20.14
C ASP A 186 20.54 10.39 -20.70
N ALA A 187 19.20 10.32 -20.75
CA ALA A 187 18.48 9.14 -21.22
C ALA A 187 18.79 8.78 -22.70
N LYS A 188 19.11 9.76 -23.54
CA LYS A 188 19.46 9.53 -24.95
C LYS A 188 20.80 8.84 -25.10
N GLU A 189 21.78 9.24 -24.30
CA GLU A 189 23.11 8.62 -24.29
C GLU A 189 23.06 7.20 -23.73
N LEU A 190 22.21 6.95 -22.74
CA LEU A 190 21.92 5.62 -22.20
C LEU A 190 21.27 4.68 -23.24
N GLN A 191 20.45 5.21 -24.15
CA GLN A 191 19.86 4.42 -25.24
C GLN A 191 20.91 4.03 -26.28
N GLN A 192 21.85 4.92 -26.59
CA GLN A 192 22.92 4.64 -27.55
C GLN A 192 23.99 3.68 -27.01
N ASN A 193 24.37 3.89 -25.77
CA ASN A 193 25.39 3.11 -25.08
C ASN A 193 24.84 2.64 -23.72
N PRO A 194 24.12 1.50 -23.66
CA PRO A 194 23.46 1.06 -22.45
C PRO A 194 24.43 0.72 -21.33
N LEU A 195 24.23 1.30 -20.15
CA LEU A 195 24.95 0.96 -18.93
C LEU A 195 24.24 -0.13 -18.11
N ARG A 196 24.96 -0.72 -17.19
CA ARG A 196 24.45 -1.70 -16.22
C ARG A 196 24.68 -1.19 -14.81
N VAL A 197 23.81 -1.61 -13.89
CA VAL A 197 24.00 -1.31 -12.47
C VAL A 197 25.27 -1.98 -11.93
N GLY A 198 26.03 -1.24 -11.13
CA GLY A 198 27.24 -1.74 -10.51
C GLY A 198 28.53 -1.54 -11.33
N LEU A 199 28.46 -0.86 -12.49
CA LEU A 199 29.65 -0.50 -13.25
C LEU A 199 30.40 0.66 -12.59
N SER A 200 31.75 0.62 -12.73
CA SER A 200 32.62 1.70 -12.30
C SER A 200 32.66 2.81 -13.34
N MET A 201 32.64 4.06 -12.84
CA MET A 201 32.71 5.24 -13.69
C MET A 201 33.70 6.28 -13.14
N THR A 202 34.40 6.97 -14.05
CA THR A 202 35.17 8.16 -13.71
C THR A 202 34.32 9.38 -13.94
N VAL A 203 34.24 10.26 -12.94
CA VAL A 203 33.35 11.43 -12.92
C VAL A 203 34.16 12.71 -12.82
N LYS A 204 33.87 13.68 -13.69
CA LYS A 204 34.45 15.03 -13.69
C LYS A 204 33.32 16.06 -13.62
N VAL A 205 33.28 16.85 -12.55
CA VAL A 205 32.28 17.93 -12.35
C VAL A 205 32.92 19.25 -12.76
N ASP A 206 32.23 19.99 -13.62
CA ASP A 206 32.64 21.35 -13.94
C ASP A 206 32.13 22.33 -12.86
N ILE A 207 33.07 22.80 -12.05
CA ILE A 207 32.82 23.75 -10.96
C ILE A 207 32.85 25.24 -11.41
N ALA A 208 33.21 25.53 -12.65
CA ALA A 208 33.24 26.88 -13.20
C ALA A 208 31.80 27.35 -13.50
N GLU A 209 30.93 26.48 -13.91
CA GLU A 209 29.52 26.77 -14.11
C GLU A 209 28.76 26.90 -12.79
N LYS A 210 27.87 27.93 -12.73
CA LYS A 210 27.16 28.27 -11.49
C LYS A 210 26.06 27.27 -11.10
N GLY A 211 25.68 26.33 -11.97
CA GLY A 211 24.59 25.38 -11.75
C GLY A 211 23.25 26.11 -11.45
N SER A 212 22.37 25.51 -10.68
CA SER A 212 21.12 26.15 -10.22
C SER A 212 21.32 27.19 -9.13
N GLY A 213 22.54 27.40 -8.66
CA GLY A 213 22.87 28.29 -7.55
C GLY A 213 22.50 27.78 -6.15
N LYS A 214 21.73 26.69 -6.05
CA LYS A 214 21.38 26.05 -4.76
C LYS A 214 22.62 25.35 -4.17
N ALA A 215 22.82 25.51 -2.86
CA ALA A 215 23.88 24.82 -2.15
C ALA A 215 23.61 23.29 -2.16
N MET A 216 24.69 22.49 -2.09
CA MET A 216 24.59 21.04 -2.08
C MET A 216 23.79 20.47 -0.90
N THR A 217 23.65 21.25 0.19
CA THR A 217 22.84 20.90 1.36
C THR A 217 21.35 21.22 1.21
N ALA A 218 20.94 21.91 0.12
CA ALA A 218 19.52 22.11 -0.16
C ALA A 218 18.89 20.75 -0.51
N GLU A 219 17.66 20.53 -0.05
CA GLU A 219 16.90 19.32 -0.40
C GLU A 219 16.82 19.19 -1.93
N ALA A 220 17.33 18.09 -2.44
CA ALA A 220 17.10 17.71 -3.82
C ALA A 220 15.58 17.52 -4.00
N GLU A 221 15.00 18.15 -5.01
CA GLU A 221 13.64 17.83 -5.43
C GLU A 221 13.62 16.36 -5.86
N GLN A 222 13.32 15.50 -4.91
CA GLN A 222 13.11 14.09 -5.20
C GLN A 222 11.76 13.99 -5.90
N ASN A 223 11.79 13.86 -7.21
CA ASN A 223 10.61 13.45 -7.95
C ASN A 223 10.36 11.96 -7.64
N THR A 224 9.85 11.72 -6.43
CA THR A 224 9.45 10.39 -5.97
C THR A 224 8.03 10.14 -6.47
N ALA A 225 7.82 10.19 -7.78
CA ALA A 225 6.63 9.61 -8.35
C ALA A 225 6.71 8.10 -8.04
N LEU A 226 5.97 7.69 -7.02
CA LEU A 226 5.77 6.28 -6.77
C LEU A 226 5.13 5.69 -8.04
N PRO A 227 5.60 4.53 -8.51
CA PRO A 227 4.95 3.87 -9.64
C PRO A 227 3.48 3.69 -9.31
N GLU A 228 2.60 4.06 -10.24
CA GLU A 228 1.17 3.86 -10.09
C GLU A 228 0.94 2.37 -9.84
N THR A 229 0.48 2.05 -8.64
CA THR A 229 0.00 0.70 -8.35
C THR A 229 -1.22 0.46 -9.22
N GLU A 230 -1.19 -0.59 -10.01
CA GLU A 230 -2.30 -1.00 -10.87
C GLU A 230 -3.58 -1.04 -10.02
N SER A 231 -4.54 -0.17 -10.33
CA SER A 231 -5.80 -0.11 -9.61
C SER A 231 -6.62 -1.37 -9.94
N VAL A 232 -7.16 -2.01 -8.90
CA VAL A 232 -8.06 -3.15 -9.10
C VAL A 232 -9.28 -2.71 -9.90
N ASP A 233 -9.64 -3.44 -10.94
CA ASP A 233 -10.85 -3.17 -11.74
C ASP A 233 -12.10 -3.62 -10.97
N TRP A 234 -12.56 -2.73 -10.09
CA TRP A 234 -13.80 -2.93 -9.35
C TRP A 234 -15.04 -2.87 -10.21
N LYS A 235 -14.99 -2.19 -11.37
CA LYS A 235 -16.14 -2.10 -12.29
C LYS A 235 -16.46 -3.47 -12.88
N ALA A 236 -15.45 -4.25 -13.22
CA ALA A 236 -15.65 -5.62 -13.71
C ALA A 236 -16.21 -6.54 -12.61
N ALA A 237 -15.78 -6.36 -11.34
CA ALA A 237 -16.36 -7.08 -10.21
C ALA A 237 -17.83 -6.73 -10.00
N ASP A 238 -18.18 -5.44 -10.05
CA ASP A 238 -19.57 -4.98 -9.90
C ASP A 238 -20.45 -5.49 -11.07
N ALA A 239 -19.95 -5.47 -12.30
CA ALA A 239 -20.65 -6.03 -13.46
C ALA A 239 -20.91 -7.54 -13.31
N LEU A 240 -19.98 -8.29 -12.72
CA LEU A 240 -20.18 -9.70 -12.40
C LEU A 240 -21.31 -9.88 -11.39
N VAL A 241 -21.34 -9.08 -10.35
CA VAL A 241 -22.42 -9.07 -9.34
C VAL A 241 -23.77 -8.77 -10.00
N ASP A 242 -23.84 -7.72 -10.84
CA ASP A 242 -25.06 -7.34 -11.55
C ASP A 242 -25.58 -8.48 -12.44
N LYS A 243 -24.68 -9.14 -13.17
CA LYS A 243 -25.02 -10.30 -14.02
C LYS A 243 -25.61 -11.46 -13.19
N ILE A 244 -25.07 -11.72 -12.01
CA ILE A 244 -25.61 -12.75 -11.10
C ILE A 244 -27.00 -12.36 -10.62
N PHE A 245 -27.24 -11.09 -10.28
CA PHE A 245 -28.56 -10.61 -9.91
C PHE A 245 -29.56 -10.76 -11.06
N GLU A 246 -29.21 -10.38 -12.28
CA GLU A 246 -30.10 -10.52 -13.45
C GLU A 246 -30.47 -12.00 -13.70
N GLN A 247 -29.58 -12.91 -13.44
CA GLN A 247 -29.76 -14.33 -13.70
C GLN A 247 -30.60 -15.04 -12.61
N TYR A 248 -30.45 -14.66 -11.34
CA TYR A 248 -30.99 -15.43 -10.19
C TYR A 248 -31.97 -14.67 -9.30
N ALA A 249 -32.10 -13.34 -9.43
CA ALA A 249 -32.98 -12.51 -8.62
C ALA A 249 -34.34 -12.19 -9.32
N LYS A 250 -34.81 -13.12 -10.16
CA LYS A 250 -36.13 -13.02 -10.80
C LYS A 250 -37.23 -13.51 -9.89
#